data_b1c6e281a0e21914008d6e86f77b9649
#
_entry.id   b1c6e281a0e21914008d6e86f77b9649
#
_cell.length_a   1.000
_cell.length_b   1.000
_cell.length_c   1.000
_cell.angle_alpha   90.00
_cell.angle_beta   90.00
_cell.angle_gamma   90.00
#
_symmetry.space_group_name_H-M   'P 1'
#
loop_
_entity.id
_entity.type
_entity.pdbx_description
1 polymer ?
#
loop_
_entity_poly.entity_id
_entity_poly.type
_entity_poly.pdbx_seq_one_letter_code
_entity_poly.pdbx_strand_id
1 'polypeptide(L)'
;MSLANVSAAVAYAKGKKFGSNVYIVQHPFAVWDIANTAVTASSTYPVPAGWSADLLGNFFSGLRPINGVPIFEDGNISIDSSDDAVGVIADRSALGVLKSVDMNKEQDRDISLRATEVVITADYGVFELDDSKGVALTLDAGTPATS
;
A
#
# COMPACT_ATOMS: atom_id res chain seq x y z
N MET A 1 -12.90 4.38 10.33
CA MET A 1 -12.90 5.28 9.15
C MET A 1 -13.72 4.69 8.02
N SER A 2 -14.29 5.46 7.08
CA SER A 2 -15.22 4.89 6.10
C SER A 2 -14.60 4.82 4.70
N LEU A 3 -15.06 3.85 3.89
CA LEU A 3 -14.75 3.74 2.46
C LEU A 3 -14.99 5.07 1.71
N ALA A 4 -15.96 5.87 2.17
CA ALA A 4 -16.27 7.19 1.60
C ALA A 4 -15.08 8.17 1.70
N ASN A 5 -14.31 8.14 2.80
CA ASN A 5 -13.16 9.03 2.99
C ASN A 5 -12.01 8.66 2.06
N VAL A 6 -11.74 7.36 1.87
CA VAL A 6 -10.72 6.90 0.91
C VAL A 6 -11.14 7.22 -0.52
N SER A 7 -12.41 7.03 -0.85
CA SER A 7 -12.97 7.39 -2.15
C SER A 7 -12.83 8.90 -2.43
N ALA A 8 -13.09 9.75 -1.42
CA ALA A 8 -12.90 11.20 -1.51
C ALA A 8 -11.41 11.56 -1.72
N ALA A 9 -10.50 10.92 -1.01
CA ALA A 9 -9.06 11.13 -1.18
C ALA A 9 -8.58 10.73 -2.59
N VAL A 10 -9.08 9.62 -3.14
CA VAL A 10 -8.81 9.21 -4.53
C VAL A 10 -9.37 10.24 -5.51
N ALA A 11 -10.58 10.75 -5.29
CA ALA A 11 -11.16 11.80 -6.13
C ALA A 11 -10.33 13.09 -6.09
N TYR A 12 -9.83 13.47 -4.90
CA TYR A 12 -8.94 14.62 -4.73
C TYR A 12 -7.62 14.43 -5.50
N ALA A 13 -6.98 13.27 -5.38
CA ALA A 13 -5.76 12.94 -6.11
C ALA A 13 -5.97 13.01 -7.64
N LYS A 14 -7.06 12.42 -8.14
CA LYS A 14 -7.44 12.50 -9.56
C LYS A 14 -7.73 13.94 -10.01
N GLY A 15 -8.33 14.77 -9.15
CA GLY A 15 -8.56 16.19 -9.39
C GLY A 15 -7.26 17.01 -9.50
N LYS A 16 -6.18 16.55 -8.89
CA LYS A 16 -4.83 17.13 -9.00
C LYS A 16 -4.09 16.73 -10.29
N LYS A 17 -4.78 16.14 -11.24
CA LYS A 17 -4.24 15.68 -12.53
C LYS A 17 -3.16 14.59 -12.40
N PHE A 18 -3.31 13.70 -11.43
CA PHE A 18 -2.51 12.49 -11.38
C PHE A 18 -2.73 11.69 -12.66
N GLY A 19 -1.69 10.97 -13.09
CA GLY A 19 -1.76 10.11 -14.26
C GLY A 19 -2.75 8.94 -14.10
N SER A 20 -2.77 8.05 -15.05
CA SER A 20 -3.62 6.85 -15.01
C SER A 20 -3.08 5.75 -14.06
N ASN A 21 -1.82 5.85 -13.64
CA ASN A 21 -1.12 4.83 -12.85
C ASN A 21 -1.03 5.22 -11.37
N VAL A 22 -2.16 5.57 -10.78
CA VAL A 22 -2.28 5.92 -9.36
C VAL A 22 -2.37 4.65 -8.53
N TYR A 23 -1.71 4.63 -7.38
CA TYR A 23 -1.75 3.55 -6.40
C TYR A 23 -1.82 4.11 -4.98
N ILE A 24 -2.32 3.28 -4.07
CA ILE A 24 -2.37 3.55 -2.64
C ILE A 24 -1.44 2.56 -1.95
N VAL A 25 -0.62 3.03 -1.02
CA VAL A 25 0.14 2.19 -0.11
C VAL A 25 -0.28 2.52 1.31
N GLN A 26 -0.68 1.52 2.10
CA GLN A 26 -1.19 1.73 3.45
C GLN A 26 -0.87 0.56 4.37
N HIS A 27 -0.92 0.80 5.69
CA HIS A 27 -0.74 -0.24 6.69
C HIS A 27 -1.86 -1.30 6.62
N PRO A 28 -1.56 -2.61 6.81
CA PRO A 28 -2.57 -3.68 6.72
C PRO A 28 -3.76 -3.50 7.67
N PHE A 29 -3.57 -2.97 8.87
CA PHE A 29 -4.65 -2.74 9.84
C PHE A 29 -5.64 -1.69 9.34
N ALA A 30 -5.16 -0.61 8.74
CA ALA A 30 -6.03 0.40 8.15
C ALA A 30 -6.83 -0.16 6.97
N VAL A 31 -6.23 -1.01 6.15
CA VAL A 31 -6.92 -1.68 5.04
C VAL A 31 -7.98 -2.64 5.56
N TRP A 32 -7.68 -3.38 6.65
CA TRP A 32 -8.65 -4.25 7.32
C TRP A 32 -9.84 -3.46 7.87
N ASP A 33 -9.62 -2.30 8.52
CA ASP A 33 -10.69 -1.45 9.05
C ASP A 33 -11.62 -0.94 7.95
N ILE A 34 -11.07 -0.53 6.81
CA ILE A 34 -11.86 -0.15 5.64
C ILE A 34 -12.75 -1.32 5.18
N ALA A 35 -12.17 -2.53 5.09
CA ALA A 35 -12.91 -3.71 4.69
C ALA A 35 -14.03 -4.05 5.67
N ASN A 36 -13.73 -4.00 6.98
CA ASN A 36 -14.70 -4.26 8.04
C ASN A 36 -15.85 -3.23 8.02
N THR A 37 -15.51 -1.95 7.85
CA THR A 37 -16.51 -0.88 7.74
C THR A 37 -17.40 -1.08 6.51
N ALA A 38 -16.85 -1.52 5.39
CA ALA A 38 -17.64 -1.81 4.18
C ALA A 38 -18.62 -2.97 4.38
N VAL A 39 -18.25 -3.98 5.18
CA VAL A 39 -19.11 -5.13 5.51
C VAL A 39 -20.18 -4.75 6.51
N THR A 40 -19.86 -3.92 7.53
CA THR A 40 -20.77 -3.60 8.64
C THR A 40 -21.71 -2.43 8.34
N ALA A 41 -21.42 -1.58 7.36
CA ALA A 41 -22.20 -0.37 7.02
C ALA A 41 -23.62 -0.65 6.49
N SER A 42 -24.07 -1.87 6.49
CA SER A 42 -25.26 -2.34 5.75
C SER A 42 -26.59 -2.37 6.52
N SER A 43 -26.70 -1.77 7.72
CA SER A 43 -27.98 -1.85 8.45
C SER A 43 -29.03 -0.84 7.97
N THR A 44 -28.65 0.23 7.30
CA THR A 44 -29.55 1.30 6.84
C THR A 44 -29.84 1.26 5.34
N TYR A 45 -28.92 0.70 4.55
CA TYR A 45 -29.12 0.45 3.13
C TYR A 45 -28.70 -1.00 2.83
N PRO A 46 -29.65 -1.92 2.68
CA PRO A 46 -29.32 -3.30 2.33
C PRO A 46 -28.64 -3.29 0.95
N VAL A 47 -27.33 -3.55 0.96
CA VAL A 47 -26.60 -3.80 -0.29
C VAL A 47 -27.22 -5.03 -0.93
N PRO A 48 -27.66 -4.99 -2.20
CA PRO A 48 -28.19 -6.18 -2.87
C PRO A 48 -27.20 -7.35 -2.72
N ALA A 49 -27.72 -8.56 -2.42
CA ALA A 49 -26.91 -9.72 -2.06
C ALA A 49 -25.82 -10.09 -3.08
N GLY A 50 -25.94 -9.69 -4.35
CA GLY A 50 -24.92 -9.84 -5.37
C GLY A 50 -23.76 -8.84 -5.25
N TRP A 51 -24.02 -7.64 -4.77
CA TRP A 51 -23.01 -6.60 -4.61
C TRP A 51 -22.07 -6.85 -3.43
N SER A 52 -22.59 -7.43 -2.36
CA SER A 52 -21.75 -7.78 -1.20
C SER A 52 -20.79 -8.91 -1.52
N ALA A 53 -21.17 -9.87 -2.36
CA ALA A 53 -20.29 -10.94 -2.79
C ALA A 53 -19.18 -10.45 -3.73
N ASP A 54 -19.48 -9.54 -4.65
CA ASP A 54 -18.49 -8.94 -5.54
C ASP A 54 -17.54 -8.00 -4.80
N LEU A 55 -18.02 -7.18 -3.86
CA LEU A 55 -17.18 -6.35 -3.01
C LEU A 55 -16.26 -7.21 -2.14
N LEU A 56 -16.75 -8.24 -1.49
CA LEU A 56 -15.97 -9.16 -0.69
C LEU A 56 -14.98 -9.96 -1.55
N GLY A 57 -15.38 -10.45 -2.72
CA GLY A 57 -14.51 -11.14 -3.65
C GLY A 57 -13.35 -10.27 -4.13
N ASN A 58 -13.60 -9.01 -4.45
CA ASN A 58 -12.58 -8.04 -4.83
C ASN A 58 -11.69 -7.64 -3.65
N PHE A 59 -12.22 -7.57 -2.43
CA PHE A 59 -11.44 -7.31 -1.22
C PHE A 59 -10.49 -8.44 -0.85
N PHE A 60 -10.87 -9.69 -1.07
CA PHE A 60 -10.06 -10.86 -0.71
C PHE A 60 -9.20 -11.41 -1.84
N SER A 61 -9.32 -10.92 -3.07
CA SER A 61 -8.56 -11.42 -4.23
C SER A 61 -7.18 -10.77 -4.44
N GLY A 62 -6.68 -10.01 -3.47
CA GLY A 62 -5.27 -9.55 -3.44
C GLY A 62 -4.96 -8.21 -4.11
N LEU A 63 -5.66 -7.78 -5.15
CA LEU A 63 -5.62 -6.40 -5.66
C LEU A 63 -6.99 -5.77 -5.42
N ARG A 64 -7.05 -4.82 -4.52
CA ARG A 64 -8.30 -4.21 -4.01
C ARG A 64 -8.49 -2.83 -4.63
N PRO A 65 -9.10 -2.70 -5.82
CA PRO A 65 -9.27 -1.38 -6.42
C PRO A 65 -10.41 -0.62 -5.74
N ILE A 66 -10.08 0.50 -5.09
CA ILE A 66 -11.06 1.51 -4.73
C ILE A 66 -11.10 2.55 -5.84
N ASN A 67 -12.25 2.74 -6.46
CA ASN A 67 -12.43 3.62 -7.62
C ASN A 67 -11.43 3.34 -8.77
N GLY A 68 -11.06 2.06 -8.96
CA GLY A 68 -10.09 1.64 -9.97
C GLY A 68 -8.63 1.90 -9.61
N VAL A 69 -8.33 2.24 -8.34
CA VAL A 69 -6.98 2.46 -7.83
C VAL A 69 -6.58 1.26 -6.97
N PRO A 70 -5.49 0.54 -7.28
CA PRO A 70 -5.02 -0.59 -6.50
C PRO A 70 -4.48 -0.13 -5.15
N ILE A 71 -4.71 -0.95 -4.11
CA ILE A 71 -4.19 -0.75 -2.76
C ILE A 71 -3.14 -1.81 -2.48
N PHE A 72 -1.96 -1.35 -2.07
CA PHE A 72 -0.87 -2.19 -1.59
C PHE A 72 -0.75 -2.06 -0.08
N GLU A 73 -0.41 -3.14 0.58
CA GLU A 73 -0.23 -3.21 2.03
C GLU A 73 1.27 -3.26 2.35
N ASP A 74 1.71 -2.41 3.29
CA ASP A 74 3.08 -2.42 3.80
C ASP A 74 3.08 -2.33 5.33
N GLY A 75 3.54 -3.39 5.99
CA GLY A 75 3.66 -3.47 7.45
C GLY A 75 4.82 -2.65 8.03
N ASN A 76 5.69 -2.05 7.19
CA ASN A 76 6.75 -1.17 7.66
C ASN A 76 6.27 0.26 7.92
N ILE A 77 5.04 0.60 7.53
CA ILE A 77 4.44 1.88 7.87
C ILE A 77 4.23 1.92 9.38
N SER A 78 4.80 2.93 10.06
CA SER A 78 4.65 3.07 11.50
C SER A 78 3.23 3.55 11.86
N ILE A 79 2.70 2.98 12.94
CA ILE A 79 1.46 3.44 13.58
C ILE A 79 1.86 4.40 14.71
N ASP A 80 1.20 5.54 14.81
CA ASP A 80 1.47 6.51 15.85
C ASP A 80 0.75 6.16 17.18
N SER A 81 0.92 7.03 18.19
CA SER A 81 0.30 6.85 19.51
C SER A 81 -1.22 7.05 19.53
N SER A 82 -1.80 7.51 18.44
CA SER A 82 -3.24 7.70 18.23
C SER A 82 -3.86 6.58 17.40
N ASP A 83 -3.10 5.51 17.17
CA ASP A 83 -3.46 4.39 16.29
C ASP A 83 -3.67 4.80 14.82
N ASP A 84 -3.03 5.89 14.38
CA ASP A 84 -3.08 6.36 13.00
C ASP A 84 -1.83 5.91 12.20
N ALA A 85 -2.04 5.48 10.96
CA ALA A 85 -0.98 5.18 10.00
C ALA A 85 -1.01 6.14 8.82
N VAL A 86 0.15 6.70 8.48
CA VAL A 86 0.30 7.61 7.34
C VAL A 86 0.76 6.83 6.13
N GLY A 87 -0.16 6.52 5.24
CA GLY A 87 0.12 5.97 3.93
C GLY A 87 0.19 7.04 2.85
N VAL A 88 0.23 6.63 1.61
CA VAL A 88 0.34 7.53 0.46
C VAL A 88 -0.57 7.12 -0.68
N ILE A 89 -1.15 8.11 -1.34
CA ILE A 89 -1.71 8.00 -2.68
C ILE A 89 -0.72 8.66 -3.62
N ALA A 90 -0.15 7.90 -4.54
CA ALA A 90 0.85 8.43 -5.46
C ALA A 90 0.61 7.98 -6.90
N ASP A 91 1.04 8.80 -7.84
CA ASP A 91 1.22 8.38 -9.23
C ASP A 91 2.60 7.74 -9.39
N ARG A 92 2.72 6.80 -10.30
CA ARG A 92 4.00 6.15 -10.61
C ARG A 92 5.12 7.13 -10.97
N SER A 93 4.79 8.28 -11.51
CA SER A 93 5.76 9.32 -11.86
C SER A 93 6.21 10.19 -10.68
N ALA A 94 5.64 10.01 -9.48
CA ALA A 94 6.05 10.73 -8.27
C ALA A 94 7.41 10.28 -7.75
N LEU A 95 7.76 9.01 -7.92
CA LEU A 95 8.97 8.40 -7.38
C LEU A 95 9.87 7.85 -8.47
N GLY A 96 11.16 7.98 -8.29
CA GLY A 96 12.20 7.39 -9.13
C GLY A 96 13.12 6.46 -8.35
N VAL A 97 13.55 5.39 -9.00
CA VAL A 97 14.56 4.48 -8.48
C VAL A 97 15.79 4.57 -9.36
N LEU A 98 16.91 4.98 -8.77
CA LEU A 98 18.21 4.96 -9.41
C LEU A 98 18.96 3.71 -8.95
N LYS A 99 19.45 2.94 -9.89
CA LYS A 99 20.32 1.80 -9.61
C LYS A 99 21.71 2.08 -10.17
N SER A 100 22.73 2.01 -9.32
CA SER A 100 24.14 2.11 -9.72
C SER A 100 24.71 0.72 -10.02
N VAL A 101 24.44 -0.22 -9.13
CA VAL A 101 24.83 -1.63 -9.30
C VAL A 101 23.59 -2.49 -9.14
N ASP A 102 23.24 -3.21 -10.19
CA ASP A 102 22.15 -4.16 -10.16
C ASP A 102 22.72 -5.54 -9.81
N MET A 103 22.48 -6.02 -8.60
CA MET A 103 22.87 -7.32 -8.06
C MET A 103 24.18 -7.90 -8.66
N ASN A 104 25.32 -7.53 -8.10
CA ASN A 104 26.59 -8.18 -8.41
C ASN A 104 26.82 -9.33 -7.43
N LYS A 105 27.13 -10.52 -7.97
CA LYS A 105 27.45 -11.71 -7.19
C LYS A 105 28.94 -11.97 -7.27
N GLU A 106 29.63 -11.93 -6.15
CA GLU A 106 31.02 -12.34 -6.00
C GLU A 106 31.08 -13.64 -5.20
N GLN A 107 32.01 -14.50 -5.58
CA GLN A 107 32.14 -15.81 -4.96
C GLN A 107 33.62 -16.09 -4.72
N ASP A 108 33.99 -16.34 -3.48
CA ASP A 108 35.34 -16.71 -3.08
C ASP A 108 35.34 -18.04 -2.29
N ARG A 109 36.43 -18.78 -2.39
CA ARG A 109 36.60 -20.02 -1.66
C ARG A 109 37.63 -19.84 -0.56
N ASP A 110 37.18 -19.88 0.69
CA ASP A 110 38.06 -19.93 1.84
C ASP A 110 38.54 -21.36 2.09
N ILE A 111 39.82 -21.58 1.83
CA ILE A 111 40.45 -22.92 1.98
C ILE A 111 40.62 -23.25 3.47
N SER A 112 40.79 -22.26 4.33
CA SER A 112 41.03 -22.46 5.77
C SER A 112 39.74 -22.93 6.48
N LEU A 113 38.58 -22.40 6.08
CA LEU A 113 37.27 -22.78 6.59
C LEU A 113 36.59 -23.90 5.79
N ARG A 114 37.17 -24.32 4.66
CA ARG A 114 36.56 -25.25 3.70
C ARG A 114 35.15 -24.84 3.27
N ALA A 115 34.91 -23.53 3.23
CA ALA A 115 33.62 -22.90 2.91
C ALA A 115 33.73 -22.12 1.60
N THR A 116 32.59 -21.86 0.97
CA THR A 116 32.48 -20.93 -0.14
C THR A 116 31.71 -19.72 0.36
N GLU A 117 32.30 -18.54 0.29
CA GLU A 117 31.66 -17.28 0.61
C GLU A 117 30.98 -16.73 -0.65
N VAL A 118 29.74 -16.29 -0.50
CA VAL A 118 28.97 -15.67 -1.57
C VAL A 118 28.52 -14.30 -1.08
N VAL A 119 29.03 -13.27 -1.73
CA VAL A 119 28.66 -11.88 -1.43
C VAL A 119 27.77 -11.35 -2.56
N ILE A 120 26.61 -10.81 -2.19
CA ILE A 120 25.70 -10.16 -3.13
C ILE A 120 25.65 -8.70 -2.78
N THR A 121 26.03 -7.84 -3.73
CA THR A 121 26.04 -6.40 -3.58
C THR A 121 25.00 -5.79 -4.52
N ALA A 122 24.15 -4.91 -4.00
CA ALA A 122 23.24 -4.10 -4.79
C ALA A 122 23.33 -2.64 -4.28
N ASP A 123 23.35 -1.69 -5.20
CA ASP A 123 23.42 -0.26 -4.87
C ASP A 123 22.28 0.47 -5.59
N TYR A 124 21.34 0.98 -4.81
CA TYR A 124 20.18 1.71 -5.33
C TYR A 124 19.78 2.85 -4.40
N GLY A 125 19.17 3.86 -4.96
CA GLY A 125 18.56 4.97 -4.23
C GLY A 125 17.14 5.23 -4.72
N VAL A 126 16.28 5.65 -3.81
CA VAL A 126 14.92 6.10 -4.13
C VAL A 126 14.85 7.60 -3.89
N PHE A 127 14.26 8.33 -4.81
CA PHE A 127 14.12 9.77 -4.72
C PHE A 127 12.77 10.21 -5.27
N GLU A 128 12.32 11.34 -4.76
CA GLU A 128 11.11 11.99 -5.21
C GLU A 128 11.39 12.78 -6.50
N LEU A 129 10.51 12.58 -7.49
CA LEU A 129 10.58 13.27 -8.79
C LEU A 129 9.62 14.46 -8.85
N ASP A 130 8.42 14.30 -8.27
CA ASP A 130 7.37 15.32 -8.35
C ASP A 130 6.45 15.24 -7.11
N ASP A 131 6.68 16.14 -6.16
CA ASP A 131 5.91 16.29 -4.90
C ASP A 131 4.41 16.53 -5.16
N SER A 132 4.06 17.17 -6.26
CA SER A 132 2.67 17.46 -6.59
C SER A 132 1.83 16.21 -6.90
N LYS A 133 2.47 15.06 -7.11
CA LYS A 133 1.85 13.77 -7.47
C LYS A 133 1.81 12.76 -6.34
N GLY A 134 2.10 13.20 -5.12
CA GLY A 134 1.93 12.45 -3.89
C GLY A 134 0.91 13.13 -2.97
N VAL A 135 0.07 12.36 -2.30
CA VAL A 135 -0.86 12.84 -1.26
C VAL A 135 -0.75 11.90 -0.06
N ALA A 136 -0.42 12.47 1.10
CA ALA A 136 -0.44 11.71 2.35
C ALA A 136 -1.88 11.30 2.71
N LEU A 137 -2.06 10.07 3.14
CA LEU A 137 -3.35 9.50 3.52
C LEU A 137 -3.23 8.95 4.95
N THR A 138 -3.70 9.73 5.92
CA THR A 138 -3.74 9.30 7.32
C THR A 138 -5.02 8.50 7.57
N LEU A 139 -4.86 7.27 8.03
CA LEU A 139 -5.95 6.35 8.33
C LEU A 139 -5.77 5.75 9.72
N ASP A 140 -6.89 5.51 10.39
CA ASP A 140 -6.95 4.71 11.61
C ASP A 140 -6.46 3.28 11.32
N ALA A 141 -5.50 2.84 12.09
CA ALA A 141 -4.83 1.54 11.97
C ALA A 141 -4.81 0.81 13.32
N GLY A 142 -5.85 0.98 14.12
CA GLY A 142 -6.00 0.30 15.40
C GLY A 142 -5.86 -1.23 15.25
N THR A 143 -5.22 -1.86 16.22
CA THR A 143 -5.02 -3.31 16.21
C THR A 143 -6.36 -4.04 16.16
N PRO A 144 -6.60 -4.92 15.18
CA PRO A 144 -7.82 -5.70 15.11
C PRO A 144 -8.04 -6.52 16.39
N ALA A 145 -9.24 -6.46 16.96
CA ALA A 145 -9.58 -7.28 18.11
C ALA A 145 -9.57 -8.76 17.67
N THR A 146 -8.63 -9.52 18.19
CA THR A 146 -8.62 -10.98 18.09
C THR A 146 -9.36 -11.54 19.30
N SER A 147 -10.64 -11.82 19.12
CA SER A 147 -11.45 -12.51 20.14
C SER A 147 -11.26 -14.02 20.05
#